data_e545aeb1402260e1e89bfd4b98aa7555
#
_entry.id   e545aeb1402260e1e89bfd4b98aa7555
#
_cell.length_a   1.000
_cell.length_b   1.000
_cell.length_c   1.000
_cell.angle_alpha   90.00
_cell.angle_beta   90.00
_cell.angle_gamma   90.00
#
_symmetry.space_group_name_H-M   'P 1'
#
loop_
_entity.id
_entity.type
_entity.pdbx_description
1 polymer ?
#
loop_
_entity_poly.entity_id
_entity_poly.type
_entity_poly.pdbx_seq_one_letter_code
_entity_poly.pdbx_strand_id
1 'polypeptide(L)'
;MKNYSLISHEDSTELVYNENSHVTGVCYLPLDRGESIMKSHLSHHFVIFVLKGKIELTCKHYNAKIVSEGHMTFVSKGGILQITAHGVNSSLLIFGFDEITIRTSESLMDFFTTHGNLKEHVHNTLPIKNDMKQIIDRIVTQLRKGKMKHSEICLAWNMELFFTFISYYTKTQVTEFFRPLISTEISFRDFVENNWSEVEGNAEKLIQYSGMKRGIFIKTFKAEFGTTPKAWMTERFKRRMEHYAGMRKVTPLILAKKLNLTDVRLCQLTRKYYNCTPQQLIEKQ
;
A
#
# COMPACT_ATOMS: atom_id res chain seq x y z
N MET A 1 -27.43 3.06 -4.83
CA MET A 1 -25.95 3.05 -4.70
C MET A 1 -25.55 1.65 -4.25
N LYS A 2 -25.03 0.85 -5.13
CA LYS A 2 -24.45 -0.45 -4.75
C LYS A 2 -23.06 -0.16 -4.23
N ASN A 3 -22.84 -0.35 -2.93
CA ASN A 3 -21.50 -0.34 -2.34
C ASN A 3 -20.80 -1.62 -2.78
N TYR A 4 -20.08 -1.56 -3.88
CA TYR A 4 -19.10 -2.60 -4.18
C TYR A 4 -17.93 -2.38 -3.22
N SER A 5 -17.85 -3.19 -2.16
CA SER A 5 -16.57 -3.36 -1.51
C SER A 5 -15.66 -3.98 -2.57
N LEU A 6 -14.46 -3.45 -2.75
CA LEU A 6 -13.40 -4.11 -3.54
C LEU A 6 -12.98 -5.45 -2.89
N ILE A 7 -13.79 -5.94 -1.97
CA ILE A 7 -13.65 -7.18 -1.20
C ILE A 7 -15.05 -7.75 -1.06
N SER A 8 -15.25 -8.94 -1.61
CA SER A 8 -16.43 -9.81 -1.52
C SER A 8 -17.68 -9.43 -2.33
N HIS A 9 -17.82 -10.02 -3.50
CA HIS A 9 -19.06 -10.64 -3.97
C HIS A 9 -18.74 -11.82 -4.88
N GLU A 10 -19.52 -12.89 -4.78
CA GLU A 10 -19.30 -14.22 -5.37
C GLU A 10 -19.30 -14.28 -6.92
N ASP A 11 -19.50 -13.15 -7.62
CA ASP A 11 -19.54 -13.06 -9.09
C ASP A 11 -18.55 -12.05 -9.72
N SER A 12 -17.76 -11.32 -8.93
CA SER A 12 -16.66 -10.49 -9.46
C SER A 12 -15.35 -11.24 -9.25
N THR A 13 -14.54 -11.35 -10.28
CA THR A 13 -13.18 -11.91 -10.25
C THR A 13 -12.42 -11.32 -9.08
N GLU A 14 -12.29 -12.10 -8.00
CA GLU A 14 -11.76 -11.70 -6.69
C GLU A 14 -10.40 -11.03 -6.82
N LEU A 15 -10.26 -9.86 -6.21
CA LEU A 15 -8.97 -9.44 -5.67
C LEU A 15 -8.57 -10.50 -4.65
N VAL A 16 -7.58 -11.34 -4.97
CA VAL A 16 -6.99 -12.28 -4.02
C VAL A 16 -6.26 -11.44 -2.97
N TYR A 17 -6.96 -11.11 -1.91
CA TYR A 17 -6.46 -10.36 -0.78
C TYR A 17 -6.09 -11.33 0.34
N ASN A 18 -4.82 -11.37 0.68
CA ASN A 18 -4.37 -11.99 1.92
C ASN A 18 -3.94 -10.88 2.88
N GLU A 19 -4.71 -10.63 3.93
CA GLU A 19 -4.48 -9.57 4.92
C GLU A 19 -3.11 -9.64 5.62
N ASN A 20 -2.41 -10.76 5.49
CA ASN A 20 -1.09 -11.00 6.12
C ASN A 20 0.07 -11.08 5.11
N SER A 21 -0.18 -10.88 3.82
CA SER A 21 0.88 -10.88 2.81
C SER A 21 0.94 -9.53 2.10
N HIS A 22 2.14 -9.01 1.90
CA HIS A 22 2.45 -7.84 1.07
C HIS A 22 2.10 -8.05 -0.42
N VAL A 23 1.03 -8.80 -0.71
CA VAL A 23 0.70 -9.29 -2.04
C VAL A 23 -0.29 -8.37 -2.72
N THR A 24 0.17 -7.86 -3.77
CA THR A 24 -0.43 -7.10 -4.84
C THR A 24 -1.59 -7.84 -5.49
N GLY A 25 -2.72 -7.17 -5.60
CA GLY A 25 -3.93 -7.71 -6.23
C GLY A 25 -4.13 -7.20 -7.66
N VAL A 26 -4.76 -8.02 -8.49
CA VAL A 26 -5.18 -7.65 -9.84
C VAL A 26 -6.70 -7.86 -9.96
N CYS A 27 -7.41 -6.86 -10.47
CA CYS A 27 -8.86 -6.91 -10.62
C CYS A 27 -9.28 -6.47 -12.02
N TYR A 28 -10.11 -7.27 -12.69
CA TYR A 28 -10.84 -6.85 -13.89
C TYR A 28 -12.24 -6.39 -13.48
N LEU A 29 -12.62 -5.18 -13.87
CA LEU A 29 -13.83 -4.53 -13.43
C LEU A 29 -14.63 -3.99 -14.60
N PRO A 30 -15.75 -4.64 -14.96
CA PRO A 30 -16.73 -4.05 -15.86
C PRO A 30 -17.62 -3.05 -15.10
N LEU A 31 -17.98 -1.94 -15.74
CA LEU A 31 -18.83 -0.89 -15.19
C LEU A 31 -19.82 -0.42 -16.25
N ASP A 32 -21.08 -0.32 -15.87
CA ASP A 32 -22.10 0.30 -16.69
C ASP A 32 -22.12 1.83 -16.53
N ARG A 33 -22.75 2.52 -17.48
CA ARG A 33 -22.80 3.97 -17.47
C ARG A 33 -23.45 4.50 -16.17
N GLY A 34 -22.75 5.40 -15.49
CA GLY A 34 -23.18 5.99 -14.22
C GLY A 34 -22.89 5.13 -13.00
N GLU A 35 -22.37 3.91 -13.16
CA GLU A 35 -21.88 3.13 -12.03
C GLU A 35 -20.66 3.80 -11.42
N SER A 36 -20.62 3.80 -10.09
CA SER A 36 -19.57 4.43 -9.31
C SER A 36 -19.09 3.49 -8.22
N ILE A 37 -17.76 3.43 -8.08
CA ILE A 37 -17.08 2.70 -7.02
C ILE A 37 -16.38 3.70 -6.15
N MET A 38 -16.50 3.52 -4.84
CA MET A 38 -15.80 4.34 -3.87
C MET A 38 -15.09 3.48 -2.85
N LYS A 39 -13.83 3.80 -2.58
CA LYS A 39 -13.04 3.22 -1.50
C LYS A 39 -12.55 4.35 -0.60
N SER A 40 -12.91 4.29 0.68
CA SER A 40 -12.66 5.34 1.66
C SER A 40 -11.23 5.38 2.18
N HIS A 41 -10.48 4.29 2.04
CA HIS A 41 -9.08 4.21 2.46
C HIS A 41 -8.30 3.29 1.54
N LEU A 42 -7.31 3.85 0.85
CA LEU A 42 -6.43 3.08 -0.03
C LEU A 42 -5.24 2.57 0.76
N SER A 43 -5.19 1.27 0.99
CA SER A 43 -4.05 0.58 1.63
C SER A 43 -2.85 0.40 0.70
N HIS A 44 -3.08 0.42 -0.61
CA HIS A 44 -2.09 0.15 -1.66
C HIS A 44 -2.07 1.23 -2.72
N HIS A 45 -1.01 1.27 -3.51
CA HIS A 45 -0.93 2.02 -4.75
C HIS A 45 -1.65 1.28 -5.87
N PHE A 46 -2.24 2.00 -6.83
CA PHE A 46 -2.96 1.39 -7.93
C PHE A 46 -2.52 1.97 -9.28
N VAL A 47 -2.35 1.09 -10.26
CA VAL A 47 -2.36 1.46 -11.68
C VAL A 47 -3.69 1.02 -12.26
N ILE A 48 -4.43 1.95 -12.84
CA ILE A 48 -5.74 1.73 -13.42
C ILE A 48 -5.63 1.87 -14.94
N PHE A 49 -5.91 0.79 -15.65
CA PHE A 49 -5.95 0.73 -17.12
C PHE A 49 -7.40 0.82 -17.59
N VAL A 50 -7.72 1.80 -18.43
CA VAL A 50 -9.03 1.93 -19.06
C VAL A 50 -9.01 1.16 -20.36
N LEU A 51 -9.59 -0.03 -20.35
CA LEU A 51 -9.57 -0.96 -21.50
C LEU A 51 -10.65 -0.62 -22.50
N LYS A 52 -11.80 -0.14 -22.01
CA LYS A 52 -12.94 0.28 -22.82
C LYS A 52 -13.69 1.40 -22.12
N GLY A 53 -14.19 2.34 -22.91
CA GLY A 53 -15.04 3.43 -22.43
C GLY A 53 -14.26 4.60 -21.83
N LYS A 54 -14.87 5.25 -20.84
CA LYS A 54 -14.36 6.47 -20.22
C LYS A 54 -14.76 6.52 -18.76
N ILE A 55 -13.84 6.91 -17.90
CA ILE A 55 -14.08 7.06 -16.48
C ILE A 55 -13.74 8.46 -16.00
N GLU A 56 -14.42 8.89 -14.95
CA GLU A 56 -14.02 10.01 -14.11
C GLU A 56 -13.45 9.48 -12.80
N LEU A 57 -12.32 10.03 -12.42
CA LEU A 57 -11.55 9.61 -11.25
C LEU A 57 -11.36 10.78 -10.31
N THR A 58 -11.77 10.60 -9.06
CA THR A 58 -11.53 11.52 -7.94
C THR A 58 -10.70 10.81 -6.87
N CYS A 59 -9.59 11.41 -6.47
CA CYS A 59 -8.75 10.91 -5.38
C CYS A 59 -7.98 12.07 -4.73
N LYS A 60 -7.11 11.78 -3.76
CA LYS A 60 -6.29 12.78 -3.06
C LYS A 60 -5.58 13.77 -4.01
N HIS A 61 -5.16 13.31 -5.19
CA HIS A 61 -4.36 14.08 -6.15
C HIS A 61 -5.16 14.62 -7.35
N TYR A 62 -6.41 14.16 -7.53
CA TYR A 62 -7.25 14.53 -8.65
C TYR A 62 -8.65 14.87 -8.21
N ASN A 63 -9.19 15.93 -8.73
CA ASN A 63 -10.60 16.24 -8.63
C ASN A 63 -11.21 16.11 -10.03
N ALA A 64 -12.12 15.12 -10.21
CA ALA A 64 -12.85 14.88 -11.46
C ALA A 64 -11.97 14.69 -12.72
N LYS A 65 -10.88 13.93 -12.62
CA LYS A 65 -10.02 13.64 -13.77
C LYS A 65 -10.65 12.62 -14.71
N ILE A 66 -10.78 12.98 -15.98
CA ILE A 66 -11.25 12.07 -17.02
C ILE A 66 -10.11 11.24 -17.58
N VAL A 67 -10.32 9.90 -17.64
CA VAL A 67 -9.41 8.95 -18.29
C VAL A 67 -10.20 8.16 -19.34
N SER A 68 -9.71 8.20 -20.57
CA SER A 68 -10.35 7.56 -21.73
C SER A 68 -9.73 6.20 -22.06
N GLU A 69 -10.46 5.42 -22.85
CA GLU A 69 -10.00 4.14 -23.40
C GLU A 69 -8.57 4.21 -23.96
N GLY A 70 -7.80 3.17 -23.77
CA GLY A 70 -6.42 3.07 -24.22
C GLY A 70 -5.42 3.88 -23.39
N HIS A 71 -5.84 4.43 -22.23
CA HIS A 71 -4.98 5.15 -21.30
C HIS A 71 -4.97 4.48 -19.93
N MET A 72 -3.91 4.77 -19.19
CA MET A 72 -3.75 4.35 -17.81
C MET A 72 -3.43 5.53 -16.90
N THR A 73 -3.72 5.37 -15.62
CA THR A 73 -3.44 6.38 -14.60
C THR A 73 -2.96 5.72 -13.31
N PHE A 74 -2.15 6.44 -12.56
CA PHE A 74 -1.63 6.02 -11.27
C PHE A 74 -2.37 6.70 -10.13
N VAL A 75 -2.66 5.95 -9.06
CA VAL A 75 -3.26 6.45 -7.82
C VAL A 75 -2.41 5.99 -6.65
N SER A 76 -1.89 6.92 -5.86
CA SER A 76 -1.11 6.58 -4.68
C SER A 76 -2.00 6.14 -3.52
N LYS A 77 -1.43 5.32 -2.62
CA LYS A 77 -2.08 4.93 -1.36
C LYS A 77 -2.46 6.15 -0.50
N GLY A 78 -3.40 5.95 0.38
CA GLY A 78 -3.96 6.97 1.27
C GLY A 78 -5.09 7.78 0.61
N GLY A 79 -6.03 8.23 1.42
CA GLY A 79 -7.18 8.99 0.96
C GLY A 79 -8.32 8.17 0.37
N ILE A 80 -9.20 8.86 -0.34
CA ILE A 80 -10.41 8.30 -0.95
C ILE A 80 -10.16 8.15 -2.44
N LEU A 81 -10.64 7.06 -3.02
CA LEU A 81 -10.73 6.85 -4.46
C LEU A 81 -12.19 6.69 -4.85
N GLN A 82 -12.63 7.49 -5.81
CA GLN A 82 -13.91 7.32 -6.48
C GLN A 82 -13.68 7.19 -7.98
N ILE A 83 -14.29 6.18 -8.58
CA ILE A 83 -14.28 5.94 -10.02
C ILE A 83 -15.72 5.92 -10.49
N THR A 84 -16.08 6.74 -11.47
CA THR A 84 -17.41 6.79 -12.09
C THR A 84 -17.30 6.52 -13.57
N ALA A 85 -18.08 5.58 -14.10
CA ALA A 85 -18.12 5.27 -15.52
C ALA A 85 -19.00 6.25 -16.28
N HIS A 86 -18.45 6.90 -17.31
CA HIS A 86 -19.18 7.79 -18.21
C HIS A 86 -19.60 7.11 -19.53
N GLY A 87 -18.93 6.02 -19.90
CA GLY A 87 -19.23 5.25 -21.11
C GLY A 87 -20.13 4.05 -20.85
N VAL A 88 -20.88 3.61 -21.86
CA VAL A 88 -21.61 2.34 -21.83
C VAL A 88 -20.58 1.20 -21.95
N ASN A 89 -20.72 0.15 -21.11
CA ASN A 89 -19.83 -0.99 -21.07
C ASN A 89 -18.34 -0.61 -20.87
N SER A 90 -18.07 0.27 -19.91
CA SER A 90 -16.69 0.59 -19.52
C SER A 90 -16.04 -0.62 -18.86
N SER A 91 -14.73 -0.81 -19.08
CA SER A 91 -14.00 -1.90 -18.42
C SER A 91 -12.60 -1.46 -18.04
N LEU A 92 -12.19 -1.88 -16.85
CA LEU A 92 -10.93 -1.52 -16.23
C LEU A 92 -10.13 -2.76 -15.86
N LEU A 93 -8.81 -2.65 -15.91
CA LEU A 93 -7.90 -3.54 -15.21
C LEU A 93 -7.20 -2.72 -14.14
N ILE A 94 -7.25 -3.17 -12.91
CA ILE A 94 -6.68 -2.46 -11.75
C ILE A 94 -5.60 -3.32 -11.14
N PHE A 95 -4.39 -2.78 -11.03
CA PHE A 95 -3.26 -3.39 -10.34
C PHE A 95 -3.00 -2.65 -9.04
N GLY A 96 -3.07 -3.41 -7.93
CA GLY A 96 -2.63 -2.94 -6.63
C GLY A 96 -1.21 -3.42 -6.33
N PHE A 97 -0.37 -2.58 -5.74
CA PHE A 97 0.98 -2.93 -5.31
C PHE A 97 1.45 -2.08 -4.13
N ASP A 98 2.44 -2.61 -3.41
CA ASP A 98 3.13 -1.92 -2.33
C ASP A 98 4.52 -1.46 -2.75
N GLU A 99 5.08 -0.54 -2.00
CA GLU A 99 6.45 -0.06 -2.17
C GLU A 99 7.50 -1.18 -2.10
N ILE A 100 7.22 -2.24 -1.31
CA ILE A 100 8.08 -3.41 -1.19
C ILE A 100 8.27 -4.08 -2.55
N THR A 101 7.21 -4.17 -3.35
CA THR A 101 7.27 -4.78 -4.70
C THR A 101 8.25 -4.04 -5.61
N ILE A 102 8.34 -2.72 -5.48
CA ILE A 102 9.29 -1.89 -6.23
C ILE A 102 10.70 -2.02 -5.66
N ARG A 103 10.84 -2.07 -4.34
CA ARG A 103 12.14 -2.12 -3.63
C ARG A 103 12.86 -3.46 -3.75
N THR A 104 12.18 -4.53 -4.16
CA THR A 104 12.81 -5.84 -4.41
C THR A 104 13.66 -5.89 -5.66
N SER A 105 13.60 -4.86 -6.53
CA SER A 105 14.43 -4.75 -7.72
C SER A 105 15.34 -3.51 -7.63
N GLU A 106 16.65 -3.72 -7.55
CA GLU A 106 17.65 -2.63 -7.60
C GLU A 106 17.45 -1.76 -8.84
N SER A 107 17.18 -2.37 -10.01
CA SER A 107 16.95 -1.66 -11.27
C SER A 107 15.71 -0.75 -11.21
N LEU A 108 14.64 -1.16 -10.51
CA LEU A 108 13.46 -0.33 -10.30
C LEU A 108 13.75 0.80 -9.33
N MET A 109 14.49 0.53 -8.26
CA MET A 109 14.88 1.53 -7.27
C MET A 109 15.78 2.60 -7.88
N ASP A 110 16.81 2.22 -8.63
CA ASP A 110 17.69 3.17 -9.32
C ASP A 110 16.92 4.04 -10.31
N PHE A 111 15.93 3.45 -10.97
CA PHE A 111 15.07 4.17 -11.88
C PHE A 111 14.26 5.27 -11.18
N PHE A 112 13.75 5.02 -9.96
CA PHE A 112 12.95 5.97 -9.19
C PHE A 112 13.78 6.96 -8.35
N THR A 113 15.01 6.59 -7.94
CA THR A 113 15.84 7.43 -7.06
C THR A 113 16.66 8.50 -7.76
N THR A 114 16.85 8.44 -9.07
CA THR A 114 17.80 9.27 -9.81
C THR A 114 17.29 10.68 -10.17
N HIS A 115 16.23 11.24 -9.55
CA HIS A 115 15.63 12.50 -10.02
C HIS A 115 15.39 13.54 -8.94
N GLY A 116 16.31 14.54 -8.94
CA GLY A 116 16.08 15.85 -8.34
C GLY A 116 15.30 16.78 -9.28
N ASN A 117 14.57 17.74 -8.70
CA ASN A 117 13.92 18.89 -9.35
C ASN A 117 12.88 18.60 -10.45
N LEU A 118 11.78 17.97 -10.10
CA LEU A 118 10.58 17.93 -10.92
C LEU A 118 9.71 19.16 -10.58
N LYS A 119 9.46 20.02 -11.57
CA LYS A 119 8.54 21.16 -11.47
C LYS A 119 7.12 20.70 -11.14
N GLU A 120 6.36 21.59 -10.48
CA GLU A 120 5.00 21.32 -9.97
C GLU A 120 4.01 20.76 -11.01
N HIS A 121 3.25 19.77 -10.57
CA HIS A 121 1.88 19.40 -10.95
C HIS A 121 1.49 19.22 -12.42
N VAL A 122 1.87 18.09 -13.02
CA VAL A 122 0.97 17.48 -14.02
C VAL A 122 0.93 15.98 -13.75
N HIS A 123 -0.17 15.52 -13.18
CA HIS A 123 -0.44 14.09 -13.07
C HIS A 123 -0.82 13.55 -14.45
N ASN A 124 0.07 12.85 -15.09
CA ASN A 124 -0.11 12.40 -16.45
C ASN A 124 -0.83 11.04 -16.53
N THR A 125 -1.81 10.95 -17.41
CA THR A 125 -2.24 9.70 -17.99
C THR A 125 -1.21 9.30 -19.04
N LEU A 126 -0.90 8.01 -19.11
CA LEU A 126 -0.08 7.47 -20.19
C LEU A 126 -0.93 6.63 -21.15
N PRO A 127 -0.65 6.68 -22.46
CA PRO A 127 -1.26 5.75 -23.41
C PRO A 127 -0.76 4.33 -23.14
N ILE A 128 -1.65 3.36 -23.29
CA ILE A 128 -1.31 1.93 -23.22
C ILE A 128 -0.65 1.56 -24.56
N LYS A 129 0.66 1.34 -24.56
CA LYS A 129 1.40 0.91 -25.75
C LYS A 129 1.12 -0.55 -26.09
N ASN A 130 1.39 -0.97 -27.34
CA ASN A 130 1.07 -2.32 -27.83
C ASN A 130 1.63 -3.45 -26.97
N ASP A 131 2.89 -3.33 -26.53
CA ASP A 131 3.53 -4.34 -25.68
C ASP A 131 2.84 -4.45 -24.31
N MET A 132 2.49 -3.34 -23.70
CA MET A 132 1.70 -3.29 -22.48
C MET A 132 0.31 -3.88 -22.69
N LYS A 133 -0.34 -3.59 -23.83
CA LYS A 133 -1.65 -4.10 -24.19
C LYS A 133 -1.66 -5.62 -24.31
N GLN A 134 -0.64 -6.23 -24.93
CA GLN A 134 -0.53 -7.69 -25.02
C GLN A 134 -0.50 -8.37 -23.66
N ILE A 135 0.25 -7.80 -22.72
CA ILE A 135 0.31 -8.31 -21.33
C ILE A 135 -1.06 -8.18 -20.67
N ILE A 136 -1.70 -7.01 -20.77
CA ILE A 136 -3.02 -6.74 -20.23
C ILE A 136 -4.06 -7.71 -20.79
N ASP A 137 -4.12 -7.92 -22.10
CA ASP A 137 -5.08 -8.81 -22.76
C ASP A 137 -4.91 -10.26 -22.30
N ARG A 138 -3.65 -10.71 -22.11
CA ARG A 138 -3.34 -12.02 -21.55
C ARG A 138 -3.86 -12.15 -20.11
N ILE A 139 -3.61 -11.16 -19.27
CA ILE A 139 -4.04 -11.14 -17.87
C ILE A 139 -5.57 -11.14 -17.77
N VAL A 140 -6.24 -10.28 -18.53
CA VAL A 140 -7.71 -10.22 -18.59
C VAL A 140 -8.29 -11.56 -19.04
N THR A 141 -7.69 -12.20 -20.04
CA THR A 141 -8.13 -13.51 -20.51
C THR A 141 -8.00 -14.58 -19.42
N GLN A 142 -6.93 -14.54 -18.64
CA GLN A 142 -6.71 -15.47 -17.54
C GLN A 142 -7.68 -15.22 -16.37
N LEU A 143 -7.91 -13.95 -16.01
CA LEU A 143 -8.88 -13.57 -14.95
C LEU A 143 -10.30 -14.01 -15.32
N ARG A 144 -10.74 -13.82 -16.56
CA ARG A 144 -12.07 -14.24 -17.02
C ARG A 144 -12.28 -15.76 -17.02
N LYS A 145 -11.23 -16.54 -17.12
CA LYS A 145 -11.31 -18.02 -17.04
C LYS A 145 -11.51 -18.53 -15.61
N GLY A 146 -11.47 -17.67 -14.60
CA GLY A 146 -11.80 -17.99 -13.19
C GLY A 146 -10.89 -19.03 -12.51
N LYS A 147 -9.75 -19.38 -13.11
CA LYS A 147 -8.90 -20.49 -12.64
C LYS A 147 -7.72 -20.07 -11.75
N MET A 148 -7.58 -18.78 -11.43
CA MET A 148 -6.36 -18.29 -10.80
C MET A 148 -6.63 -17.74 -9.39
N LYS A 149 -6.14 -18.47 -8.39
CA LYS A 149 -6.19 -18.10 -6.96
C LYS A 149 -4.79 -18.00 -6.34
N HIS A 150 -3.74 -17.69 -7.12
CA HIS A 150 -2.37 -17.73 -6.61
C HIS A 150 -1.76 -16.33 -6.53
N SER A 151 -1.39 -15.93 -5.32
CA SER A 151 -0.71 -14.66 -5.02
C SER A 151 0.60 -14.49 -5.79
N GLU A 152 1.33 -15.59 -6.01
CA GLU A 152 2.60 -15.61 -6.72
C GLU A 152 2.47 -15.15 -8.18
N ILE A 153 1.34 -15.45 -8.82
CA ILE A 153 1.08 -15.03 -10.19
C ILE A 153 0.83 -13.53 -10.26
N CYS A 154 0.11 -12.96 -9.29
CA CYS A 154 -0.09 -11.52 -9.19
C CYS A 154 1.25 -10.79 -9.03
N LEU A 155 2.17 -11.33 -8.24
CA LEU A 155 3.52 -10.79 -8.09
C LEU A 155 4.28 -10.83 -9.42
N ALA A 156 4.25 -11.96 -10.14
CA ALA A 156 4.90 -12.09 -11.45
C ALA A 156 4.34 -11.08 -12.46
N TRP A 157 3.03 -10.89 -12.51
CA TRP A 157 2.40 -9.88 -13.39
C TRP A 157 2.79 -8.45 -13.02
N ASN A 158 2.89 -8.13 -11.73
CA ASN A 158 3.38 -6.82 -11.29
C ASN A 158 4.81 -6.57 -11.76
N MET A 159 5.69 -7.54 -11.57
CA MET A 159 7.08 -7.42 -12.03
C MET A 159 7.15 -7.26 -13.56
N GLU A 160 6.38 -8.04 -14.31
CA GLU A 160 6.31 -7.93 -15.77
C GLU A 160 5.81 -6.55 -16.21
N LEU A 161 4.79 -5.99 -15.56
CA LEU A 161 4.31 -4.63 -15.83
C LEU A 161 5.36 -3.56 -15.55
N PHE A 162 6.05 -3.63 -14.41
CA PHE A 162 7.11 -2.68 -14.08
C PHE A 162 8.27 -2.74 -15.08
N PHE A 163 8.72 -3.93 -15.45
CA PHE A 163 9.76 -4.09 -16.49
C PHE A 163 9.29 -3.56 -17.84
N THR A 164 8.01 -3.72 -18.18
CA THR A 164 7.41 -3.15 -19.40
C THR A 164 7.40 -1.63 -19.37
N PHE A 165 7.11 -1.01 -18.20
CA PHE A 165 7.23 0.44 -18.05
C PHE A 165 8.67 0.91 -18.35
N ILE A 166 9.67 0.26 -17.78
CA ILE A 166 11.08 0.64 -17.99
C ILE A 166 11.51 0.43 -19.43
N SER A 167 11.05 -0.64 -20.09
CA SER A 167 11.49 -1.01 -21.43
C SER A 167 10.86 -0.19 -22.52
N TYR A 168 9.59 0.21 -22.37
CA TYR A 168 8.82 0.78 -23.48
C TYR A 168 8.40 2.24 -23.28
N TYR A 169 8.50 2.78 -22.07
CA TYR A 169 8.24 4.21 -21.79
C TYR A 169 9.53 4.95 -21.50
N THR A 170 9.59 6.21 -21.86
CA THR A 170 10.77 7.03 -21.56
C THR A 170 10.89 7.23 -20.05
N LYS A 171 12.12 7.46 -19.59
CA LYS A 171 12.39 7.73 -18.19
C LYS A 171 11.54 8.89 -17.65
N THR A 172 11.39 9.97 -18.42
CA THR A 172 10.55 11.10 -18.07
C THR A 172 9.07 10.69 -17.93
N GLN A 173 8.53 9.92 -18.87
CA GLN A 173 7.14 9.45 -18.81
C GLN A 173 6.89 8.62 -17.56
N VAL A 174 7.77 7.68 -17.23
CA VAL A 174 7.61 6.82 -16.05
C VAL A 174 7.76 7.61 -14.76
N THR A 175 8.74 8.51 -14.69
CA THR A 175 8.95 9.36 -13.53
C THR A 175 7.76 10.30 -13.29
N GLU A 176 7.22 10.91 -14.34
CA GLU A 176 6.02 11.75 -14.22
C GLU A 176 4.77 10.96 -13.88
N PHE A 177 4.61 9.77 -14.44
CA PHE A 177 3.47 8.90 -14.16
C PHE A 177 3.43 8.43 -12.70
N PHE A 178 4.57 7.99 -12.18
CA PHE A 178 4.73 7.58 -10.78
C PHE A 178 5.15 8.72 -9.85
N ARG A 179 5.08 9.97 -10.31
CA ARG A 179 5.41 11.13 -9.47
C ARG A 179 4.72 11.13 -8.10
N PRO A 180 3.42 10.80 -7.96
CA PRO A 180 2.79 10.73 -6.65
C PRO A 180 3.41 9.66 -5.73
N LEU A 181 4.09 8.65 -6.28
CA LEU A 181 4.86 7.67 -5.51
C LEU A 181 6.23 8.22 -5.11
N ILE A 182 6.84 9.02 -6.01
CA ILE A 182 8.17 9.59 -5.85
C ILE A 182 8.09 10.88 -5.03
N SER A 183 7.06 11.71 -5.24
CA SER A 183 6.78 12.96 -4.56
C SER A 183 5.93 12.82 -3.30
N THR A 184 5.27 11.72 -3.08
CA THR A 184 5.11 11.25 -1.74
C THR A 184 6.55 10.92 -1.30
N GLU A 185 7.26 11.93 -0.84
CA GLU A 185 7.76 11.77 0.51
C GLU A 185 6.68 11.02 1.22
N ILE A 186 6.80 9.69 1.37
CA ILE A 186 6.19 8.99 2.49
C ILE A 186 6.66 9.91 3.60
N SER A 187 5.71 10.68 4.13
CA SER A 187 6.07 11.62 5.17
C SER A 187 6.91 10.77 6.07
N PHE A 188 8.10 11.19 6.41
CA PHE A 188 8.98 10.37 7.26
C PHE A 188 8.19 9.86 8.45
N ARG A 189 7.17 10.62 8.84
CA ARG A 189 6.15 10.27 9.82
C ARG A 189 5.34 9.04 9.40
N ASP A 190 4.80 9.01 8.18
CA ASP A 190 4.00 7.87 7.68
C ASP A 190 4.87 6.62 7.52
N PHE A 191 6.11 6.77 7.06
CA PHE A 191 7.06 5.67 7.04
C PHE A 191 7.26 5.07 8.43
N VAL A 192 7.52 5.90 9.43
CA VAL A 192 7.72 5.45 10.81
C VAL A 192 6.45 4.82 11.36
N GLU A 193 5.29 5.46 11.19
CA GLU A 193 4.00 4.98 11.72
C GLU A 193 3.55 3.66 11.08
N ASN A 194 3.87 3.41 9.83
CA ASN A 194 3.51 2.17 9.16
C ASN A 194 4.47 1.00 9.47
N ASN A 195 5.74 1.29 9.75
CA ASN A 195 6.75 0.24 9.88
C ASN A 195 7.21 -0.05 11.33
N TRP A 196 6.91 0.81 12.32
CA TRP A 196 7.42 0.65 13.68
C TRP A 196 6.96 -0.65 14.37
N SER A 197 5.77 -1.14 14.03
CA SER A 197 5.21 -2.37 14.63
C SER A 197 5.88 -3.64 14.11
N GLU A 198 6.34 -3.63 12.87
CA GLU A 198 6.99 -4.78 12.23
C GLU A 198 8.43 -5.01 12.73
N VAL A 199 9.07 -3.92 13.15
CA VAL A 199 10.44 -3.99 13.68
C VAL A 199 10.51 -4.29 15.19
N GLU A 200 9.38 -4.69 15.80
CA GLU A 200 9.30 -5.10 17.21
C GLU A 200 9.90 -4.06 18.20
N GLY A 201 9.82 -2.80 17.90
CA GLY A 201 10.41 -1.72 18.71
C GLY A 201 11.92 -1.58 18.57
N ASN A 202 12.56 -2.24 17.59
CA ASN A 202 13.98 -2.13 17.31
C ASN A 202 14.27 -0.95 16.38
N ALA A 203 14.76 0.16 16.94
CA ALA A 203 15.08 1.37 16.21
C ALA A 203 16.15 1.16 15.12
N GLU A 204 17.12 0.26 15.32
CA GLU A 204 18.14 -0.04 14.32
C GLU A 204 17.56 -0.73 13.08
N LYS A 205 16.63 -1.68 13.29
CA LYS A 205 15.89 -2.30 12.18
C LYS A 205 15.10 -1.25 11.39
N LEU A 206 14.45 -0.29 12.08
CA LEU A 206 13.70 0.77 11.42
C LEU A 206 14.61 1.69 10.60
N ILE A 207 15.80 2.01 11.11
CA ILE A 207 16.82 2.77 10.38
C ILE A 207 17.25 2.01 9.12
N GLN A 208 17.51 0.71 9.22
CA GLN A 208 17.86 -0.13 8.08
C GLN A 208 16.72 -0.16 7.04
N TYR A 209 15.48 -0.33 7.47
CA TYR A 209 14.30 -0.30 6.58
C TYR A 209 14.13 1.04 5.85
N SER A 210 14.52 2.15 6.47
CA SER A 210 14.43 3.46 5.84
C SER A 210 15.43 3.68 4.69
N GLY A 211 16.50 2.88 4.62
CA GLY A 211 17.64 3.11 3.72
C GLY A 211 18.42 4.40 4.01
N MET A 212 18.06 5.15 5.05
CA MET A 212 18.72 6.41 5.40
C MET A 212 19.99 6.17 6.21
N LYS A 213 20.98 7.07 6.06
CA LYS A 213 22.13 7.11 6.97
C LYS A 213 21.63 7.39 8.40
N ARG A 214 22.13 6.61 9.38
CA ARG A 214 21.72 6.69 10.80
C ARG A 214 21.60 8.12 11.35
N GLY A 215 22.61 8.96 11.10
CA GLY A 215 22.63 10.34 11.58
C GLY A 215 21.49 11.21 11.00
N ILE A 216 21.20 11.02 9.71
CA ILE A 216 20.11 11.72 9.01
C ILE A 216 18.77 11.24 9.56
N PHE A 217 18.57 9.92 9.69
CA PHE A 217 17.36 9.35 10.26
C PHE A 217 17.05 9.91 11.65
N ILE A 218 18.02 9.90 12.57
CA ILE A 218 17.84 10.38 13.95
C ILE A 218 17.52 11.88 13.97
N LYS A 219 18.16 12.69 13.13
CA LYS A 219 17.91 14.13 13.02
C LYS A 219 16.48 14.39 12.51
N THR A 220 16.07 13.73 11.42
CA THR A 220 14.73 13.82 10.85
C THR A 220 13.68 13.34 11.85
N PHE A 221 13.95 12.22 12.55
CA PHE A 221 13.04 11.69 13.57
C PHE A 221 12.80 12.68 14.70
N LYS A 222 13.85 13.32 15.21
CA LYS A 222 13.71 14.34 16.25
C LYS A 222 12.92 15.57 15.76
N ALA A 223 13.13 15.98 14.52
CA ALA A 223 12.42 17.11 13.92
C ALA A 223 10.91 16.80 13.81
N GLU A 224 10.54 15.57 13.38
CA GLU A 224 9.16 15.16 13.13
C GLU A 224 8.38 14.76 14.39
N PHE A 225 9.04 14.07 15.33
CA PHE A 225 8.39 13.47 16.50
C PHE A 225 8.75 14.13 17.84
N GLY A 226 9.68 15.09 17.83
CA GLY A 226 10.14 15.78 19.05
C GLY A 226 10.96 14.93 20.02
N THR A 227 11.24 13.66 19.69
CA THR A 227 11.91 12.71 20.59
C THR A 227 12.80 11.73 19.83
N THR A 228 13.50 10.84 20.53
CA THR A 228 14.33 9.81 19.88
C THR A 228 13.49 8.63 19.39
N PRO A 229 13.93 7.90 18.31
CA PRO A 229 13.22 6.72 17.83
C PRO A 229 12.96 5.69 18.93
N LYS A 230 13.96 5.40 19.76
CA LYS A 230 13.84 4.43 20.85
C LYS A 230 12.81 4.85 21.89
N ALA A 231 12.79 6.11 22.32
CA ALA A 231 11.85 6.62 23.30
C ALA A 231 10.42 6.60 22.75
N TRP A 232 10.23 7.05 21.51
CA TRP A 232 8.93 7.06 20.86
C TRP A 232 8.36 5.65 20.67
N MET A 233 9.16 4.70 20.18
CA MET A 233 8.74 3.31 20.02
C MET A 233 8.39 2.65 21.35
N THR A 234 9.16 2.92 22.39
CA THR A 234 8.87 2.42 23.75
C THR A 234 7.52 2.91 24.23
N GLU A 235 7.23 4.19 24.05
CA GLU A 235 5.95 4.77 24.46
C GLU A 235 4.77 4.21 23.66
N ARG A 236 4.90 4.07 22.35
CA ARG A 236 3.89 3.44 21.49
C ARG A 236 3.64 1.98 21.88
N PHE A 237 4.71 1.25 22.18
CA PHE A 237 4.60 -0.15 22.62
C PHE A 237 3.89 -0.27 23.98
N LYS A 238 4.17 0.62 24.92
CA LYS A 238 3.46 0.68 26.21
C LYS A 238 1.96 0.90 26.01
N ARG A 239 1.58 1.92 25.25
CA ARG A 239 0.16 2.21 24.96
C ARG A 239 -0.55 1.03 24.29
N ARG A 240 0.13 0.33 23.36
CA ARG A 240 -0.42 -0.87 22.74
C ARG A 240 -0.60 -2.01 23.74
N MET A 241 0.34 -2.18 24.67
CA MET A 241 0.26 -3.17 25.73
C MET A 241 -0.90 -2.86 26.69
N GLU A 242 -1.05 -1.63 27.14
CA GLU A 242 -2.15 -1.14 28.00
C GLU A 242 -3.50 -1.33 27.29
N HIS A 243 -3.60 -0.92 26.05
CA HIS A 243 -4.82 -1.11 25.25
C HIS A 243 -5.26 -2.56 25.19
N TYR A 244 -4.34 -3.49 24.90
CA TYR A 244 -4.69 -4.91 24.85
C TYR A 244 -4.93 -5.52 26.23
N ALA A 245 -4.24 -5.06 27.27
CA ALA A 245 -4.47 -5.51 28.64
C ALA A 245 -5.87 -5.10 29.15
N GLY A 246 -6.39 -3.93 28.73
CA GLY A 246 -7.74 -3.45 29.10
C GLY A 246 -8.89 -4.09 28.31
N MET A 247 -8.63 -4.99 27.36
CA MET A 247 -9.70 -5.68 26.64
C MET A 247 -10.40 -6.73 27.51
N ARG A 248 -11.72 -6.92 27.28
CA ARG A 248 -12.49 -7.95 28.01
C ARG A 248 -11.93 -9.36 27.76
N LYS A 249 -11.85 -10.18 28.81
CA LYS A 249 -11.42 -11.59 28.78
C LYS A 249 -9.99 -11.82 28.24
N VAL A 250 -9.09 -10.86 28.46
CA VAL A 250 -7.69 -11.04 28.10
C VAL A 250 -6.98 -11.84 29.19
N THR A 251 -6.17 -12.80 28.77
CA THR A 251 -5.24 -13.57 29.62
C THR A 251 -3.80 -13.22 29.22
N PRO A 252 -2.78 -13.49 30.06
CA PRO A 252 -1.38 -13.28 29.68
C PRO A 252 -1.00 -13.91 28.34
N LEU A 253 -1.50 -15.12 28.07
CA LEU A 253 -1.26 -15.83 26.81
C LEU A 253 -1.88 -15.10 25.61
N ILE A 254 -3.12 -14.61 25.75
CA ILE A 254 -3.80 -13.82 24.71
C ILE A 254 -3.07 -12.48 24.49
N LEU A 255 -2.62 -11.83 25.57
CA LEU A 255 -1.85 -10.60 25.50
C LEU A 255 -0.52 -10.79 24.77
N ALA A 256 0.22 -11.86 25.09
CA ALA A 256 1.45 -12.24 24.42
C ALA A 256 1.21 -12.45 22.89
N LYS A 257 0.18 -13.21 22.54
CA LYS A 257 -0.20 -13.47 21.14
C LYS A 257 -0.58 -12.18 20.39
N LYS A 258 -1.38 -11.28 21.00
CA LYS A 258 -1.77 -10.00 20.39
C LYS A 258 -0.59 -9.04 20.18
N LEU A 259 0.43 -9.14 21.03
CA LEU A 259 1.66 -8.35 20.92
C LEU A 259 2.74 -9.02 20.06
N ASN A 260 2.48 -10.23 19.56
CA ASN A 260 3.46 -11.07 18.85
C ASN A 260 4.72 -11.34 19.67
N LEU A 261 4.54 -11.64 20.95
CA LEU A 261 5.62 -11.90 21.92
C LEU A 261 5.54 -13.34 22.45
N THR A 262 6.69 -13.84 22.90
CA THR A 262 6.74 -15.02 23.78
C THR A 262 6.32 -14.65 25.19
N ASP A 263 5.80 -15.60 25.98
CA ASP A 263 5.43 -15.40 27.38
C ASP A 263 6.60 -14.86 28.22
N VAL A 264 7.79 -15.41 27.99
CA VAL A 264 9.02 -14.94 28.67
C VAL A 264 9.29 -13.48 28.35
N ARG A 265 9.16 -13.12 27.09
CA ARG A 265 9.39 -11.73 26.65
C ARG A 265 8.35 -10.77 27.21
N LEU A 266 7.08 -11.19 27.24
CA LEU A 266 6.01 -10.41 27.88
C LEU A 266 6.32 -10.16 29.36
N CYS A 267 6.70 -11.19 30.13
CA CYS A 267 7.09 -11.07 31.54
C CYS A 267 8.26 -10.09 31.75
N GLN A 268 9.29 -10.16 30.88
CA GLN A 268 10.43 -9.24 30.94
C GLN A 268 9.99 -7.78 30.70
N LEU A 269 9.12 -7.55 29.72
CA LEU A 269 8.69 -6.20 29.35
C LEU A 269 7.72 -5.59 30.37
N THR A 270 6.78 -6.38 30.93
CA THR A 270 5.87 -5.90 31.98
C THR A 270 6.64 -5.56 33.26
N ARG A 271 7.62 -6.37 33.66
CA ARG A 271 8.51 -6.04 34.78
C ARG A 271 9.32 -4.77 34.50
N LYS A 272 9.88 -4.65 33.31
CA LYS A 272 10.71 -3.50 32.93
C LYS A 272 9.95 -2.19 32.89
N TYR A 273 8.73 -2.17 32.35
CA TYR A 273 8.00 -0.95 32.08
C TYR A 273 6.99 -0.58 33.16
N TYR A 274 6.44 -1.58 33.87
CA TYR A 274 5.34 -1.39 34.83
C TYR A 274 5.67 -1.95 36.22
N ASN A 275 6.82 -2.58 36.38
CA ASN A 275 7.24 -3.21 37.66
C ASN A 275 6.20 -4.22 38.19
N CYS A 276 5.50 -4.92 37.30
CA CYS A 276 4.47 -5.90 37.65
C CYS A 276 4.50 -7.11 36.71
N THR A 277 3.74 -8.17 37.06
CA THR A 277 3.53 -9.33 36.20
C THR A 277 2.50 -9.01 35.11
N PRO A 278 2.45 -9.78 33.99
CA PRO A 278 1.40 -9.62 32.98
C PRO A 278 -0.01 -9.75 33.54
N GLN A 279 -0.25 -10.66 34.47
CA GLN A 279 -1.54 -10.84 35.14
C GLN A 279 -1.92 -9.60 35.95
N GLN A 280 -1.00 -9.05 36.73
CA GLN A 280 -1.22 -7.83 37.51
C GLN A 280 -1.46 -6.59 36.62
N LEU A 281 -0.83 -6.56 35.43
CA LEU A 281 -1.09 -5.48 34.47
C LEU A 281 -2.53 -5.53 33.95
N ILE A 282 -3.04 -6.73 33.63
CA ILE A 282 -4.41 -6.96 33.16
C ILE A 282 -5.44 -6.59 34.24
N GLU A 283 -5.16 -6.93 35.49
CA GLU A 283 -6.06 -6.67 36.62
C GLU A 283 -6.14 -5.16 37.02
N LYS A 284 -5.15 -4.37 36.60
CA LYS A 284 -5.10 -2.92 36.88
C LYS A 284 -5.81 -2.06 35.81
N GLN A 285 -6.19 -2.65 34.70
CA GLN A 285 -6.89 -1.96 33.60
C GLN A 285 -8.40 -2.15 33.69
#